data_991401313b9b4887e93365bc085bcb4d
#
_entry.id   991401313b9b4887e93365bc085bcb4d
#
_cell.length_a   1.000
_cell.length_b   1.000
_cell.length_c   1.000
_cell.angle_alpha   90.00
_cell.angle_beta   90.00
_cell.angle_gamma   90.00
#
_symmetry.space_group_name_H-M   'P 1'
#
loop_
_entity.id
_entity.type
_entity.pdbx_description
1 polymer ?
#
loop_
_entity_poly.entity_id
_entity_poly.type
_entity_poly.pdbx_seq_one_letter_code
_entity_poly.pdbx_strand_id
1 'polypeptide(L)'
;MAETRKAHQRRLASGFYDLYIKGQGIDIGCGRIDTHDGVDTISLTDCIHHDKDDCDATTMDKYADNTFDYVYASHVLEHLDNPVTAIQNWHRICKPGGHIIISIPHRDLYERKKTLPSRWNLDHRYFYLPYSCEPPHTFSVEGILLQTGIKENWDIEVIDTATNHDKPEEHSNGEFSIEVIIKKYAVGKTKRSKSKPK
;
A
#
# COMPACT_ATOMS: atom_id res chain seq x y z
N MET A 1 -1.26 12.32 9.85
CA MET A 1 0.17 11.96 9.67
C MET A 1 0.80 12.80 8.58
N ALA A 2 2.03 13.29 8.80
CA ALA A 2 2.67 14.20 7.83
C ALA A 2 3.01 13.51 6.49
N GLU A 3 3.30 12.20 6.51
CA GLU A 3 3.68 11.44 5.31
C GLU A 3 2.55 11.28 4.32
N THR A 4 1.36 10.92 4.78
CA THR A 4 0.18 10.74 3.93
C THR A 4 -0.18 12.04 3.22
N ARG A 5 -0.01 13.20 3.87
CA ARG A 5 -0.21 14.51 3.25
C ARG A 5 0.79 14.77 2.13
N LYS A 6 2.06 14.44 2.33
CA LYS A 6 3.11 14.62 1.32
C LYS A 6 2.91 13.67 0.15
N ALA A 7 2.55 12.41 0.44
CA ALA A 7 2.16 11.43 -0.58
C ALA A 7 1.00 11.96 -1.44
N HIS A 8 -0.03 12.52 -0.81
CA HIS A 8 -1.16 13.12 -1.52
C HIS A 8 -0.73 14.27 -2.44
N GLN A 9 0.10 15.19 -1.95
CA GLN A 9 0.60 16.31 -2.77
C GLN A 9 1.45 15.80 -3.96
N ARG A 10 2.34 14.84 -3.75
CA ARG A 10 3.13 14.22 -4.81
C ARG A 10 2.25 13.54 -5.86
N ARG A 11 1.25 12.79 -5.40
CA ARG A 11 0.31 12.07 -6.27
C ARG A 11 -0.57 13.02 -7.09
N LEU A 12 -1.00 14.12 -6.51
CA LEU A 12 -1.69 15.19 -7.26
C LEU A 12 -0.79 15.75 -8.36
N ALA A 13 0.45 16.12 -8.02
CA ALA A 13 1.39 16.72 -8.97
C ALA A 13 1.79 15.76 -10.12
N SER A 14 1.80 14.46 -9.87
CA SER A 14 2.17 13.45 -10.87
C SER A 14 1.02 12.94 -11.74
N GLY A 15 -0.22 13.37 -11.48
CA GLY A 15 -1.40 12.82 -12.16
C GLY A 15 -1.73 11.37 -11.74
N PHE A 16 -1.21 10.94 -10.60
CA PHE A 16 -1.39 9.58 -10.07
C PHE A 16 -2.87 9.18 -9.97
N TYR A 17 -3.69 10.07 -9.46
CA TYR A 17 -5.12 9.81 -9.29
C TYR A 17 -5.83 9.60 -10.63
N ASP A 18 -5.46 10.36 -11.65
CA ASP A 18 -5.99 10.19 -13.00
C ASP A 18 -5.55 8.89 -13.67
N LEU A 19 -4.45 8.30 -13.23
CA LEU A 19 -3.96 7.03 -13.75
C LEU A 19 -4.59 5.84 -13.06
N TYR A 20 -4.70 5.86 -11.73
CA TYR A 20 -4.97 4.67 -10.94
C TYR A 20 -6.28 4.69 -10.16
N ILE A 21 -6.84 5.86 -9.85
CA ILE A 21 -8.03 6.06 -9.01
C ILE A 21 -9.21 6.47 -9.89
N LYS A 22 -9.86 5.49 -10.51
CA LYS A 22 -11.02 5.73 -11.40
C LYS A 22 -12.15 4.78 -11.08
N GLY A 23 -13.36 5.32 -11.03
CA GLY A 23 -14.55 4.56 -10.71
C GLY A 23 -14.77 4.39 -9.21
N GLN A 24 -15.55 3.41 -8.82
CA GLN A 24 -15.87 3.13 -7.43
C GLN A 24 -14.72 2.35 -6.77
N GLY A 25 -14.12 2.91 -5.74
CA GLY A 25 -13.03 2.28 -5.01
C GLY A 25 -13.29 2.08 -3.53
N ILE A 26 -12.29 1.52 -2.87
CA ILE A 26 -12.26 1.36 -1.43
C ILE A 26 -10.91 1.84 -0.88
N ASP A 27 -10.96 2.60 0.21
CA ASP A 27 -9.80 3.01 1.01
C ASP A 27 -9.79 2.19 2.30
N ILE A 28 -8.86 1.24 2.37
CA ILE A 28 -8.72 0.31 3.49
C ILE A 28 -7.82 0.95 4.55
N GLY A 29 -8.28 1.00 5.80
CA GLY A 29 -7.58 1.65 6.88
C GLY A 29 -7.59 3.17 6.77
N CYS A 30 -8.70 3.71 6.29
CA CYS A 30 -8.88 5.15 6.05
C CYS A 30 -8.75 6.01 7.32
N GLY A 31 -8.78 5.42 8.51
CA GLY A 31 -8.75 6.13 9.77
C GLY A 31 -10.04 6.90 10.04
N ARG A 32 -9.98 7.87 10.94
CA ARG A 32 -11.13 8.72 11.26
C ARG A 32 -11.25 9.84 10.25
N ILE A 33 -12.30 9.78 9.44
CA ILE A 33 -12.62 10.78 8.42
C ILE A 33 -13.03 12.12 9.05
N ASP A 34 -13.53 12.10 10.28
CA ASP A 34 -14.01 13.25 11.05
C ASP A 34 -12.89 14.06 11.73
N THR A 35 -11.67 13.57 11.75
CA THR A 35 -10.54 14.37 12.19
C THR A 35 -10.16 15.35 11.09
N HIS A 36 -10.18 16.64 11.38
CA HIS A 36 -9.88 17.75 10.45
C HIS A 36 -8.55 17.65 9.71
N ASP A 37 -7.78 16.64 9.98
CA ASP A 37 -6.54 16.36 9.27
C ASP A 37 -6.74 15.61 7.96
N GLY A 38 -7.93 15.05 7.69
CA GLY A 38 -8.49 14.62 6.38
C GLY A 38 -7.56 14.05 5.32
N VAL A 39 -6.38 13.65 5.70
CA VAL A 39 -5.22 13.51 4.83
C VAL A 39 -4.89 12.06 4.58
N ASP A 40 -5.53 11.17 5.34
CA ASP A 40 -5.33 9.75 5.23
C ASP A 40 -6.34 9.09 4.27
N THR A 41 -7.34 9.86 3.83
CA THR A 41 -8.31 9.42 2.85
C THR A 41 -7.98 9.95 1.47
N ILE A 42 -8.29 9.19 0.45
CA ILE A 42 -8.34 9.70 -0.91
C ILE A 42 -9.53 10.64 -0.96
N SER A 43 -9.27 11.94 -0.98
CA SER A 43 -10.30 12.98 -1.05
C SER A 43 -11.03 13.03 -2.39
N LEU A 44 -11.07 11.92 -3.11
CA LEU A 44 -11.68 11.82 -4.41
C LEU A 44 -12.96 10.99 -4.30
N THR A 45 -14.00 11.53 -4.85
CA THR A 45 -15.35 11.04 -5.04
C THR A 45 -15.47 9.53 -5.28
N ASP A 46 -16.52 8.91 -4.76
CA ASP A 46 -16.91 7.50 -4.96
C ASP A 46 -15.98 6.46 -4.31
N CYS A 47 -15.37 6.78 -3.18
CA CYS A 47 -14.60 5.87 -2.38
C CYS A 47 -15.41 5.36 -1.18
N ILE A 48 -15.41 4.04 -0.97
CA ILE A 48 -15.85 3.47 0.30
C ILE A 48 -14.72 3.56 1.30
N HIS A 49 -14.98 4.21 2.43
CA HIS A 49 -14.05 4.26 3.54
C HIS A 49 -14.25 3.02 4.41
N HIS A 50 -13.17 2.29 4.64
CA HIS A 50 -13.18 1.05 5.40
C HIS A 50 -12.15 1.10 6.52
N ASP A 51 -12.59 0.80 7.74
CA ASP A 51 -11.70 0.69 8.90
C ASP A 51 -12.05 -0.56 9.73
N LYS A 52 -11.32 -0.80 10.79
CA LYS A 52 -11.41 -1.97 11.70
C LYS A 52 -12.83 -2.28 12.19
N ASP A 53 -13.69 -1.26 12.28
CA ASP A 53 -15.07 -1.42 12.73
C ASP A 53 -16.00 -1.97 11.62
N ASP A 54 -15.55 -2.04 10.38
CA ASP A 54 -16.32 -2.56 9.25
C ASP A 54 -16.19 -4.08 9.09
N CYS A 55 -14.99 -4.58 8.91
CA CYS A 55 -14.58 -5.98 8.95
C CYS A 55 -13.05 -6.08 8.97
N ASP A 56 -12.52 -7.31 9.14
CA ASP A 56 -11.08 -7.54 9.11
C ASP A 56 -10.50 -7.21 7.71
N ALA A 57 -9.54 -6.28 7.68
CA ALA A 57 -8.83 -5.89 6.47
C ALA A 57 -8.05 -7.05 5.81
N THR A 58 -7.75 -8.12 6.56
CA THR A 58 -7.10 -9.32 6.02
C THR A 58 -8.05 -10.13 5.16
N THR A 59 -9.30 -10.29 5.57
CA THR A 59 -10.27 -11.19 4.90
C THR A 59 -11.22 -10.45 3.98
N MET A 60 -11.57 -9.21 4.30
CA MET A 60 -12.50 -8.39 3.53
C MET A 60 -13.84 -9.10 3.25
N ASP A 61 -14.35 -9.85 4.23
CA ASP A 61 -15.50 -10.76 4.08
C ASP A 61 -16.80 -10.03 3.76
N LYS A 62 -16.90 -8.76 4.12
CA LYS A 62 -18.04 -7.90 3.84
C LYS A 62 -18.24 -7.66 2.33
N TYR A 63 -17.19 -7.84 1.51
CA TYR A 63 -17.19 -7.46 0.11
C TYR A 63 -17.08 -8.67 -0.82
N ALA A 64 -17.96 -8.69 -1.83
CA ALA A 64 -17.95 -9.71 -2.87
C ALA A 64 -16.73 -9.58 -3.81
N ASP A 65 -16.45 -10.63 -4.55
CA ASP A 65 -15.42 -10.63 -5.58
C ASP A 65 -15.71 -9.58 -6.66
N ASN A 66 -14.64 -8.94 -7.16
CA ASN A 66 -14.73 -7.99 -8.27
C ASN A 66 -15.70 -6.83 -8.02
N THR A 67 -15.70 -6.28 -6.82
CA THR A 67 -16.61 -5.19 -6.41
C THR A 67 -16.05 -3.82 -6.80
N PHE A 68 -14.74 -3.58 -6.64
CA PHE A 68 -14.13 -2.26 -6.72
C PHE A 68 -13.28 -2.07 -7.97
N ASP A 69 -13.35 -0.88 -8.56
CA ASP A 69 -12.51 -0.50 -9.70
C ASP A 69 -11.06 -0.23 -9.26
N TYR A 70 -10.88 0.18 -8.00
CA TYR A 70 -9.58 0.23 -7.35
C TYR A 70 -9.67 -0.13 -5.85
N VAL A 71 -8.56 -0.63 -5.30
CA VAL A 71 -8.34 -0.88 -3.88
C VAL A 71 -7.13 -0.08 -3.45
N TYR A 72 -7.29 0.75 -2.44
CA TYR A 72 -6.23 1.57 -1.89
C TYR A 72 -6.01 1.21 -0.42
N ALA A 73 -4.75 1.00 -0.03
CA ALA A 73 -4.36 0.71 1.34
C ALA A 73 -3.05 1.45 1.64
N SER A 74 -3.12 2.43 2.52
CA SER A 74 -1.96 3.23 2.91
C SER A 74 -1.70 3.08 4.39
N HIS A 75 -0.51 2.60 4.74
CA HIS A 75 -0.12 2.35 6.13
C HIS A 75 -1.08 1.39 6.87
N VAL A 76 -1.40 0.27 6.23
CA VAL A 76 -2.27 -0.79 6.76
C VAL A 76 -1.55 -2.12 6.86
N LEU A 77 -0.80 -2.49 5.82
CA LEU A 77 -0.22 -3.84 5.68
C LEU A 77 0.73 -4.18 6.82
N GLU A 78 1.42 -3.19 7.38
CA GLU A 78 2.34 -3.34 8.50
C GLU A 78 1.65 -3.68 9.83
N HIS A 79 0.34 -3.49 9.90
CA HIS A 79 -0.47 -3.82 11.07
C HIS A 79 -1.12 -5.20 11.01
N LEU A 80 -1.11 -5.86 9.86
CA LEU A 80 -1.82 -7.11 9.63
C LEU A 80 -0.95 -8.33 9.94
N ASP A 81 -1.55 -9.34 10.60
CA ASP A 81 -0.84 -10.58 10.94
C ASP A 81 -0.49 -11.43 9.72
N ASN A 82 -1.31 -11.36 8.67
CA ASN A 82 -1.11 -12.15 7.45
C ASN A 82 -1.15 -11.29 6.18
N PRO A 83 -0.05 -10.64 5.83
CA PRO A 83 0.01 -9.75 4.67
C PRO A 83 -0.22 -10.46 3.32
N VAL A 84 0.12 -11.74 3.21
CA VAL A 84 -0.12 -12.54 2.00
C VAL A 84 -1.62 -12.71 1.77
N THR A 85 -2.35 -13.14 2.79
CA THR A 85 -3.80 -13.30 2.73
C THR A 85 -4.52 -11.97 2.49
N ALA A 86 -4.03 -10.89 3.12
CA ALA A 86 -4.59 -9.56 2.90
C ALA A 86 -4.52 -9.16 1.42
N ILE A 87 -3.34 -9.23 0.80
CA ILE A 87 -3.15 -8.86 -0.60
C ILE A 87 -3.97 -9.79 -1.53
N GLN A 88 -4.10 -11.08 -1.21
CA GLN A 88 -4.97 -12.00 -1.96
C GLN A 88 -6.43 -11.56 -1.92
N ASN A 89 -6.94 -11.15 -0.76
CA ASN A 89 -8.32 -10.67 -0.62
C ASN A 89 -8.52 -9.28 -1.25
N TRP A 90 -7.56 -8.38 -1.15
CA TRP A 90 -7.59 -7.10 -1.86
C TRP A 90 -7.64 -7.31 -3.38
N HIS A 91 -6.87 -8.29 -3.87
CA HIS A 91 -6.94 -8.69 -5.28
C HIS A 91 -8.31 -9.32 -5.63
N ARG A 92 -8.88 -10.14 -4.75
CA ARG A 92 -10.19 -10.76 -4.94
C ARG A 92 -11.28 -9.72 -5.14
N ILE A 93 -11.36 -8.71 -4.28
CA ILE A 93 -12.39 -7.67 -4.32
C ILE A 93 -12.17 -6.63 -5.42
N CYS A 94 -10.97 -6.50 -5.96
CA CYS A 94 -10.67 -5.63 -7.10
C CYS A 94 -11.23 -6.22 -8.40
N LYS A 95 -11.84 -5.41 -9.25
CA LYS A 95 -12.33 -5.81 -10.58
C LYS A 95 -11.20 -6.12 -11.55
N PRO A 96 -11.41 -7.02 -12.53
CA PRO A 96 -10.52 -7.12 -13.68
C PRO A 96 -10.37 -5.78 -14.41
N GLY A 97 -9.14 -5.37 -14.65
CA GLY A 97 -8.80 -4.06 -15.22
C GLY A 97 -8.54 -2.96 -14.18
N GLY A 98 -8.88 -3.23 -12.92
CA GLY A 98 -8.67 -2.32 -11.80
C GLY A 98 -7.23 -2.33 -11.27
N HIS A 99 -7.00 -1.50 -10.25
CA HIS A 99 -5.69 -1.36 -9.62
C HIS A 99 -5.77 -1.60 -8.12
N ILE A 100 -4.71 -2.20 -7.55
CA ILE A 100 -4.49 -2.26 -6.12
C ILE A 100 -3.25 -1.41 -5.83
N ILE A 101 -3.42 -0.41 -4.97
CA ILE A 101 -2.38 0.54 -4.59
C ILE A 101 -2.08 0.32 -3.12
N ILE A 102 -0.83 0.01 -2.80
CA ILE A 102 -0.38 -0.24 -1.43
C ILE A 102 0.78 0.72 -1.13
N SER A 103 0.69 1.41 -0.01
CA SER A 103 1.78 2.24 0.50
C SER A 103 2.13 1.78 1.92
N ILE A 104 3.39 1.46 2.16
CA ILE A 104 3.88 0.95 3.45
C ILE A 104 5.19 1.62 3.84
N PRO A 105 5.47 1.78 5.15
CA PRO A 105 6.72 2.39 5.61
C PRO A 105 7.93 1.59 5.16
N HIS A 106 8.95 2.29 4.65
CA HIS A 106 10.24 1.66 4.36
C HIS A 106 11.04 1.50 5.66
N ARG A 107 11.48 0.28 6.00
CA ARG A 107 12.18 -0.01 7.26
C ARG A 107 13.35 0.92 7.54
N ASP A 108 14.28 1.03 6.60
CA ASP A 108 15.54 1.73 6.84
C ASP A 108 15.38 3.27 6.76
N LEU A 109 14.37 3.76 6.06
CA LEU A 109 14.14 5.19 5.88
C LEU A 109 13.14 5.75 6.90
N TYR A 110 12.03 5.05 7.15
CA TYR A 110 11.00 5.47 8.11
C TYR A 110 11.30 4.98 9.52
N GLU A 111 11.37 3.66 9.71
CA GLU A 111 11.54 3.06 11.04
C GLU A 111 12.93 3.32 11.61
N ARG A 112 13.97 3.30 10.74
CA ARG A 112 15.38 3.44 11.11
C ARG A 112 15.77 2.50 12.26
N LYS A 113 15.15 1.30 12.23
CA LYS A 113 15.27 0.26 13.24
C LYS A 113 14.96 -1.10 12.62
N LYS A 114 15.69 -2.14 13.04
CA LYS A 114 15.60 -3.49 12.46
C LYS A 114 14.75 -4.47 13.27
N THR A 115 14.41 -4.12 14.50
CA THR A 115 13.70 -5.02 15.43
C THR A 115 12.49 -4.32 16.03
N LEU A 116 11.42 -5.07 16.22
CA LEU A 116 10.24 -4.59 16.95
C LEU A 116 10.56 -4.34 18.44
N PRO A 117 9.79 -3.48 19.12
CA PRO A 117 8.68 -2.70 18.59
C PRO A 117 9.15 -1.58 17.67
N SER A 118 8.28 -1.12 16.76
CA SER A 118 8.52 0.07 15.94
C SER A 118 8.83 1.30 16.80
N ARG A 119 9.60 2.22 16.24
CA ARG A 119 9.98 3.44 16.94
C ARG A 119 8.81 4.44 17.02
N TRP A 120 8.01 4.51 15.95
CA TRP A 120 7.02 5.56 15.78
C TRP A 120 5.59 5.09 15.97
N ASN A 121 5.32 3.80 15.73
CA ASN A 121 4.00 3.21 15.91
C ASN A 121 4.13 1.80 16.49
N LEU A 122 3.76 1.63 17.75
CA LEU A 122 3.90 0.36 18.47
C LEU A 122 3.01 -0.76 17.94
N ASP A 123 2.00 -0.41 17.11
CA ASP A 123 1.08 -1.38 16.50
C ASP A 123 1.64 -2.03 15.22
N HIS A 124 2.81 -1.59 14.72
CA HIS A 124 3.47 -2.27 13.61
C HIS A 124 3.88 -3.69 14.02
N ARG A 125 3.46 -4.67 13.24
CA ARG A 125 3.78 -6.08 13.44
C ARG A 125 5.00 -6.51 12.66
N TYR A 126 5.24 -5.86 11.52
CA TYR A 126 6.32 -6.15 10.60
C TYR A 126 6.92 -4.88 10.02
N PHE A 127 8.16 -5.02 9.57
CA PHE A 127 8.85 -4.04 8.77
C PHE A 127 8.98 -4.53 7.33
N TYR A 128 9.15 -3.60 6.40
CA TYR A 128 9.23 -3.93 4.99
C TYR A 128 10.44 -3.32 4.29
N LEU A 129 11.02 -4.13 3.40
CA LEU A 129 11.97 -3.71 2.40
C LEU A 129 11.47 -4.11 1.01
N PRO A 130 11.85 -3.42 -0.07
CA PRO A 130 11.36 -3.75 -1.41
C PRO A 130 11.67 -5.18 -1.83
N TYR A 131 12.94 -5.61 -1.69
CA TYR A 131 13.46 -6.86 -2.24
C TYR A 131 14.18 -7.76 -1.22
N SER A 132 14.48 -7.26 -0.03
CA SER A 132 15.27 -7.99 0.99
C SER A 132 14.38 -8.45 2.14
N CYS A 133 14.69 -9.65 2.66
CA CYS A 133 14.01 -10.24 3.81
C CYS A 133 15.02 -10.48 4.93
N GLU A 134 14.74 -10.00 6.14
CA GLU A 134 15.54 -10.24 7.35
C GLU A 134 14.61 -10.73 8.48
N PRO A 135 14.32 -12.06 8.54
CA PRO A 135 13.44 -12.60 9.57
C PRO A 135 13.97 -12.36 10.98
N PRO A 136 13.10 -12.32 12.02
CA PRO A 136 11.67 -12.57 11.95
C PRO A 136 10.82 -11.33 11.68
N HIS A 137 11.39 -10.13 11.66
CA HIS A 137 10.62 -8.89 11.69
C HIS A 137 10.52 -8.15 10.35
N THR A 138 11.40 -8.46 9.41
CA THR A 138 11.43 -7.75 8.12
C THR A 138 11.08 -8.68 6.97
N PHE A 139 10.05 -8.32 6.22
CA PHE A 139 9.64 -9.00 5.00
C PHE A 139 10.09 -8.26 3.74
N SER A 140 10.35 -9.02 2.68
CA SER A 140 10.47 -8.48 1.33
C SER A 140 9.08 -8.29 0.73
N VAL A 141 8.80 -7.10 0.23
CA VAL A 141 7.53 -6.81 -0.48
C VAL A 141 7.40 -7.70 -1.70
N GLU A 142 8.45 -7.80 -2.52
CA GLU A 142 8.49 -8.72 -3.67
C GLU A 142 8.22 -10.16 -3.24
N GLY A 143 8.87 -10.62 -2.15
CA GLY A 143 8.69 -11.97 -1.61
C GLY A 143 7.25 -12.26 -1.20
N ILE A 144 6.56 -11.31 -0.59
CA ILE A 144 5.13 -11.43 -0.26
C ILE A 144 4.29 -11.49 -1.54
N LEU A 145 4.52 -10.60 -2.50
CA LEU A 145 3.80 -10.61 -3.77
C LEU A 145 3.95 -11.95 -4.50
N LEU A 146 5.14 -12.52 -4.52
CA LEU A 146 5.38 -13.85 -5.09
C LEU A 146 4.60 -14.95 -4.36
N GLN A 147 4.53 -14.89 -3.02
CA GLN A 147 3.79 -15.86 -2.20
C GLN A 147 2.27 -15.78 -2.40
N THR A 148 1.73 -14.63 -2.79
CA THR A 148 0.29 -14.53 -3.09
C THR A 148 -0.15 -15.40 -4.25
N GLY A 149 0.76 -15.77 -5.14
CA GLY A 149 0.45 -16.47 -6.40
C GLY A 149 -0.22 -15.57 -7.46
N ILE A 150 -0.36 -14.29 -7.18
CA ILE A 150 -0.89 -13.31 -8.13
C ILE A 150 0.09 -13.18 -9.30
N LYS A 151 -0.40 -13.43 -10.53
CA LYS A 151 0.42 -13.46 -11.76
C LYS A 151 0.37 -12.16 -12.56
N GLU A 152 -0.32 -11.17 -12.04
CA GLU A 152 -0.42 -9.84 -12.63
C GLU A 152 0.91 -9.08 -12.55
N ASN A 153 1.03 -8.02 -13.36
CA ASN A 153 2.17 -7.12 -13.23
C ASN A 153 2.00 -6.24 -11.98
N TRP A 154 3.09 -6.08 -11.26
CA TRP A 154 3.23 -5.09 -10.23
C TRP A 154 4.46 -4.23 -10.45
N ASP A 155 4.40 -3.00 -9.98
CA ASP A 155 5.52 -2.09 -9.89
C ASP A 155 5.78 -1.79 -8.40
N ILE A 156 7.05 -1.80 -7.99
CA ILE A 156 7.49 -1.47 -6.64
C ILE A 156 8.41 -0.27 -6.74
N GLU A 157 8.06 0.82 -6.09
CA GLU A 157 8.83 2.06 -6.06
C GLU A 157 9.18 2.43 -4.61
N VAL A 158 10.41 2.85 -4.38
CA VAL A 158 10.82 3.44 -3.10
C VAL A 158 10.67 4.94 -3.19
N ILE A 159 9.83 5.49 -2.33
CA ILE A 159 9.60 6.93 -2.21
C ILE A 159 10.49 7.46 -1.09
N ASP A 160 11.36 8.38 -1.44
CA ASP A 160 12.27 9.02 -0.50
C ASP A 160 12.34 10.52 -0.80
N THR A 161 11.55 11.29 -0.08
CA THR A 161 11.49 12.75 -0.21
C THR A 161 12.02 13.48 1.03
N ALA A 162 12.58 12.73 1.99
CA ALA A 162 13.06 13.32 3.22
C ALA A 162 14.46 13.94 3.08
N THR A 163 14.77 14.83 4.01
CA THR A 163 16.04 15.57 4.05
C THR A 163 16.82 15.36 5.35
N ASN A 164 16.24 14.63 6.32
CA ASN A 164 16.87 14.40 7.64
C ASN A 164 17.44 13.00 7.82
N HIS A 165 18.05 12.44 6.79
CA HIS A 165 18.67 11.10 6.81
C HIS A 165 19.78 10.96 7.86
N ASP A 166 20.48 12.05 8.14
CA ASP A 166 21.57 12.15 9.10
C ASP A 166 21.08 12.19 10.57
N LYS A 167 19.77 12.26 10.78
CA LYS A 167 19.16 12.36 12.12
C LYS A 167 18.18 11.22 12.39
N PRO A 168 18.67 10.00 12.64
CA PRO A 168 17.82 8.82 12.78
C PRO A 168 16.90 8.83 14.01
N GLU A 169 17.18 9.69 15.00
CA GLU A 169 16.36 9.89 16.20
C GLU A 169 15.17 10.83 15.99
N GLU A 170 15.20 11.64 14.94
CA GLU A 170 14.09 12.53 14.58
C GLU A 170 13.05 11.77 13.75
N HIS A 171 11.78 12.11 13.94
CA HIS A 171 10.72 11.64 13.04
C HIS A 171 10.98 12.13 11.61
N SER A 172 10.56 11.36 10.62
CA SER A 172 10.68 11.74 9.22
C SER A 172 10.08 13.12 8.95
N ASN A 173 10.82 13.96 8.23
CA ASN A 173 10.32 15.22 7.71
C ASN A 173 9.87 15.13 6.25
N GLY A 174 9.89 13.92 5.66
CA GLY A 174 9.52 13.60 4.30
C GLY A 174 8.59 12.41 4.20
N GLU A 175 8.38 11.94 2.98
CA GLU A 175 7.73 10.68 2.68
C GLU A 175 8.81 9.59 2.58
N PHE A 176 8.62 8.52 3.33
CA PHE A 176 9.47 7.34 3.34
C PHE A 176 8.64 6.08 3.20
N SER A 177 8.24 5.76 1.99
CA SER A 177 7.38 4.61 1.75
C SER A 177 7.88 3.73 0.62
N ILE A 178 7.33 2.51 0.60
CA ILE A 178 7.36 1.62 -0.55
C ILE A 178 5.96 1.70 -1.14
N GLU A 179 5.85 2.17 -2.37
CA GLU A 179 4.60 2.21 -3.13
C GLU A 179 4.54 1.02 -4.07
N VAL A 180 3.44 0.27 -4.01
CA VAL A 180 3.18 -0.90 -4.86
C VAL A 180 1.93 -0.67 -5.65
N ILE A 181 2.00 -0.90 -6.95
CA ILE A 181 0.84 -0.83 -7.84
C ILE A 181 0.69 -2.16 -8.54
N ILE A 182 -0.45 -2.82 -8.31
CA ILE A 182 -0.82 -4.07 -8.97
C ILE A 182 -1.96 -3.77 -9.93
N LYS A 183 -1.77 -4.08 -11.20
CA LYS A 183 -2.86 -4.03 -12.18
C LYS A 183 -3.47 -5.40 -12.36
N LYS A 184 -4.74 -5.58 -11.96
CA LYS A 184 -5.47 -6.81 -12.20
C LYS A 184 -5.89 -6.92 -13.67
N TYR A 185 -5.46 -7.98 -14.36
CA TYR A 185 -5.82 -8.19 -15.76
C TYR A 185 -7.26 -8.62 -15.94
N ALA A 186 -7.85 -8.21 -17.06
CA ALA A 186 -9.11 -8.80 -17.52
C ALA A 186 -8.88 -10.27 -17.91
N VAL A 187 -9.82 -11.13 -17.54
CA VAL A 187 -9.78 -12.55 -17.90
C VAL A 187 -9.60 -12.70 -19.41
N GLY A 188 -8.53 -13.38 -19.84
CA GLY A 188 -8.20 -13.61 -21.24
C GLY A 188 -7.06 -12.79 -21.84
N LYS A 189 -6.47 -11.84 -21.11
CA LYS A 189 -5.27 -11.13 -21.53
C LYS A 189 -4.03 -11.66 -20.81
N THR A 190 -3.38 -12.67 -21.38
CA THR A 190 -2.04 -13.11 -20.97
C THR A 190 -0.99 -12.04 -21.30
N LYS A 191 0.06 -11.96 -20.47
CA LYS A 191 1.23 -11.08 -20.64
C LYS A 191 1.69 -11.02 -22.11
N ARG A 192 1.69 -9.83 -22.70
CA ARG A 192 2.61 -9.57 -23.82
C ARG A 192 4.01 -9.47 -23.22
N SER A 193 4.86 -10.46 -23.52
CA SER A 193 6.27 -10.40 -23.16
C SER A 193 6.86 -9.12 -23.73
N LYS A 194 7.35 -8.22 -22.88
CA LYS A 194 8.23 -7.14 -23.33
C LYS A 194 9.50 -7.83 -23.83
N SER A 195 9.65 -7.93 -25.16
CA SER A 195 10.93 -8.28 -25.77
C SER A 195 11.93 -7.19 -25.36
N LYS A 196 13.00 -7.59 -24.66
CA LYS A 196 14.13 -6.68 -24.43
C LYS A 196 14.66 -6.23 -25.79
N PRO A 197 14.87 -4.94 -26.03
CA PRO A 197 15.64 -4.50 -27.18
C PRO A 197 17.05 -5.08 -27.08
N LYS A 198 17.56 -5.59 -28.23
CA LYS A 198 18.93 -6.09 -28.39
C LYS A 198 19.93 -4.97 -28.26
#